data_324c686311bdc1ec748fcca88edc3303
#
_entry.id   324c686311bdc1ec748fcca88edc3303
#
_cell.length_a   1.000
_cell.length_b   1.000
_cell.length_c   1.000
_cell.angle_alpha   90.00
_cell.angle_beta   90.00
_cell.angle_gamma   90.00
#
_symmetry.space_group_name_H-M   'P 1'
#
loop_
_entity.id
_entity.type
_entity.pdbx_description
1 polymer ?
#
loop_
_entity_poly.entity_id
_entity_poly.type
_entity_poly.pdbx_seq_one_letter_code
_entity_poly.pdbx_strand_id
1 'polypeptide(L)'
;EQIEAIYSSGQNILVSASAGSGKTFVMVQRIIDQIMRGVRIEQLFISTFTVKAASELKERLEKELSKALKETNDEELKQHLAQQLADIPNADIGTMDSFTQKVLNKYGYLLELAPNFRILQSTSEQLLLQNEVFEQVFEDFYQSDQATLFKKLVKNFTGQRKDLLGFREQVYKIYSFLQSTSSPIEWLEKDFLKGYEFADFQEEKAQLLAQTKEALFDLEDFFSYHLVHEAKEFPKARYLENVQRVLDDLASLQGQSSEEAYLTALNNIVEISRASNGKALMNSGRKEELKEIINAYNEKRKEKIQVLRDLADQFYRFEFQMTYHEEAKEILLVLQQFMKLFVTSYLNRKKEENAFEFADISHFAIQILEECSDVRQFYRNKYHEVMVDEYQDTNHTQERMLELLSNGGNRFMVGDIKQSIYRFRQADPQIFNEKFKLYQSDSQQGKLIVLKENFRSHLEVLEATNDVFKRLMDEEVGEIDYNETHY
;
A
#
# COMPACT_ATOMS: atom_id res chain seq x y z
N GLU A 1 10.64 -20.60 -18.84
CA GLU A 1 9.97 -19.41 -18.31
C GLU A 1 10.38 -18.16 -19.12
N GLN A 2 11.69 -17.80 -19.26
CA GLN A 2 12.11 -16.64 -20.06
C GLN A 2 11.66 -16.74 -21.52
N ILE A 3 11.82 -17.91 -22.16
CA ILE A 3 11.33 -18.15 -23.53
C ILE A 3 9.82 -17.93 -23.62
N GLU A 4 9.09 -18.41 -22.63
CA GLU A 4 7.64 -18.25 -22.55
C GLU A 4 7.27 -16.76 -22.42
N ALA A 5 7.96 -16.01 -21.56
CA ALA A 5 7.73 -14.58 -21.40
C ALA A 5 8.04 -13.75 -22.65
N ILE A 6 9.05 -14.18 -23.44
CA ILE A 6 9.41 -13.53 -24.70
C ILE A 6 8.35 -13.76 -25.78
N TYR A 7 7.84 -14.99 -25.92
CA TYR A 7 7.03 -15.40 -27.08
C TYR A 7 5.52 -15.49 -26.84
N SER A 8 5.04 -15.41 -25.58
CA SER A 8 3.59 -15.40 -25.30
C SER A 8 2.92 -14.15 -25.85
N SER A 9 1.70 -14.27 -26.37
CA SER A 9 0.94 -13.16 -26.94
C SER A 9 -0.58 -13.41 -26.84
N GLY A 10 -1.37 -12.39 -27.18
CA GLY A 10 -2.84 -12.52 -27.30
C GLY A 10 -3.61 -12.32 -25.99
N GLN A 11 -2.96 -11.99 -24.89
CA GLN A 11 -3.56 -11.70 -23.60
C GLN A 11 -2.62 -10.82 -22.75
N ASN A 12 -3.13 -10.28 -21.65
CA ASN A 12 -2.30 -9.58 -20.66
C ASN A 12 -1.32 -10.57 -20.01
N ILE A 13 -0.08 -10.15 -19.81
CA ILE A 13 0.99 -10.97 -19.23
C ILE A 13 1.58 -10.23 -18.04
N LEU A 14 1.63 -10.91 -16.89
CA LEU A 14 2.37 -10.47 -15.71
C LEU A 14 3.57 -11.39 -15.52
N VAL A 15 4.76 -10.83 -15.58
CA VAL A 15 6.01 -11.53 -15.29
C VAL A 15 6.46 -11.17 -13.87
N SER A 16 6.27 -12.10 -12.95
CA SER A 16 6.83 -12.00 -11.60
C SER A 16 8.25 -12.55 -11.61
N ALA A 17 9.22 -11.70 -11.33
CA ALA A 17 10.61 -11.99 -11.63
C ALA A 17 11.54 -11.51 -10.52
N SER A 18 12.09 -12.41 -9.73
CA SER A 18 13.03 -12.10 -8.65
C SER A 18 14.27 -11.32 -9.12
N ALA A 19 14.97 -10.72 -8.17
CA ALA A 19 16.24 -10.03 -8.45
C ALA A 19 17.21 -10.97 -9.17
N GLY A 20 17.79 -10.53 -10.29
CA GLY A 20 18.76 -11.35 -11.03
C GLY A 20 18.17 -12.40 -11.96
N SER A 21 16.84 -12.53 -12.08
CA SER A 21 16.17 -13.50 -12.98
C SER A 21 16.17 -13.09 -14.47
N GLY A 22 16.67 -11.90 -14.79
CA GLY A 22 16.79 -11.41 -16.18
C GLY A 22 15.59 -10.60 -16.67
N LYS A 23 14.85 -9.91 -15.79
CA LYS A 23 13.72 -9.00 -16.16
C LYS A 23 14.00 -8.16 -17.41
N THR A 24 15.04 -7.35 -17.34
CA THR A 24 15.41 -6.44 -18.45
C THR A 24 15.82 -7.21 -19.72
N PHE A 25 16.48 -8.35 -19.56
CA PHE A 25 16.83 -9.22 -20.71
C PHE A 25 15.56 -9.72 -21.42
N VAL A 26 14.62 -10.25 -20.67
CA VAL A 26 13.33 -10.75 -21.22
C VAL A 26 12.59 -9.62 -21.94
N MET A 27 12.52 -8.42 -21.34
CA MET A 27 11.86 -7.27 -21.95
C MET A 27 12.54 -6.87 -23.27
N VAL A 28 13.87 -6.74 -23.30
CA VAL A 28 14.62 -6.41 -24.51
C VAL A 28 14.42 -7.47 -25.60
N GLN A 29 14.55 -8.75 -25.27
CA GLN A 29 14.38 -9.84 -26.24
C GLN A 29 12.95 -9.91 -26.78
N ARG A 30 11.94 -9.64 -25.95
CA ARG A 30 10.55 -9.54 -26.40
C ARG A 30 10.35 -8.41 -27.40
N ILE A 31 10.89 -7.24 -27.14
CA ILE A 31 10.81 -6.09 -28.04
C ILE A 31 11.48 -6.42 -29.38
N ILE A 32 12.67 -7.01 -29.34
CA ILE A 32 13.41 -7.42 -30.55
C ILE A 32 12.62 -8.46 -31.34
N ASP A 33 12.07 -9.48 -30.68
CA ASP A 33 11.24 -10.50 -31.34
C ASP A 33 10.03 -9.87 -32.06
N GLN A 34 9.33 -8.94 -31.43
CA GLN A 34 8.22 -8.24 -32.04
C GLN A 34 8.64 -7.41 -33.25
N ILE A 35 9.75 -6.70 -33.15
CA ILE A 35 10.32 -5.93 -34.27
C ILE A 35 10.71 -6.87 -35.41
N MET A 36 11.35 -8.00 -35.12
CA MET A 36 11.71 -9.01 -36.13
C MET A 36 10.50 -9.58 -36.85
N ARG A 37 9.33 -9.60 -36.20
CA ARG A 37 8.03 -10.03 -36.79
C ARG A 37 7.30 -8.90 -37.52
N GLY A 38 7.92 -7.72 -37.68
CA GLY A 38 7.37 -6.61 -38.43
C GLY A 38 6.58 -5.56 -37.62
N VAL A 39 6.54 -5.68 -36.28
CA VAL A 39 5.98 -4.63 -35.42
C VAL A 39 6.93 -3.42 -35.45
N ARG A 40 6.39 -2.21 -35.61
CA ARG A 40 7.19 -0.98 -35.57
C ARG A 40 7.42 -0.54 -34.13
N ILE A 41 8.60 0.00 -33.83
CA ILE A 41 8.96 0.46 -32.47
C ILE A 41 7.98 1.54 -31.97
N GLU A 42 7.41 2.37 -32.83
CA GLU A 42 6.41 3.38 -32.50
C GLU A 42 5.05 2.78 -32.09
N GLN A 43 4.82 1.48 -32.37
CA GLN A 43 3.64 0.73 -31.95
C GLN A 43 3.82 0.07 -30.58
N LEU A 44 4.97 0.28 -29.94
CA LEU A 44 5.23 -0.20 -28.59
C LEU A 44 5.24 1.00 -27.64
N PHE A 45 4.43 0.89 -26.60
CA PHE A 45 4.51 1.78 -25.45
C PHE A 45 5.34 1.11 -24.36
N ILE A 46 6.41 1.76 -23.91
CA ILE A 46 7.32 1.17 -22.92
C ILE A 46 7.55 2.17 -21.78
N SER A 47 6.97 1.86 -20.63
CA SER A 47 7.13 2.68 -19.42
C SER A 47 8.20 2.09 -18.51
N THR A 48 9.13 2.95 -18.07
CA THR A 48 10.14 2.64 -17.07
C THR A 48 10.01 3.59 -15.89
N PHE A 49 10.52 3.16 -14.72
CA PHE A 49 10.42 3.96 -13.50
C PHE A 49 11.30 5.23 -13.52
N THR A 50 12.43 5.22 -14.21
CA THR A 50 13.35 6.36 -14.28
C THR A 50 13.75 6.70 -15.71
N VAL A 51 14.07 7.99 -15.94
CA VAL A 51 14.61 8.46 -17.22
C VAL A 51 15.92 7.71 -17.58
N LYS A 52 16.74 7.42 -16.58
CA LYS A 52 18.00 6.65 -16.77
C LYS A 52 17.71 5.24 -17.27
N ALA A 53 16.75 4.53 -16.66
CA ALA A 53 16.36 3.18 -17.11
C ALA A 53 15.83 3.20 -18.56
N ALA A 54 15.05 4.23 -18.93
CA ALA A 54 14.60 4.42 -20.30
C ALA A 54 15.77 4.61 -21.29
N SER A 55 16.77 5.41 -20.92
CA SER A 55 17.96 5.63 -21.74
C SER A 55 18.79 4.34 -21.90
N GLU A 56 19.02 3.62 -20.80
CA GLU A 56 19.72 2.33 -20.83
C GLU A 56 18.98 1.28 -21.67
N LEU A 57 17.66 1.28 -21.62
CA LEU A 57 16.84 0.40 -22.46
C LEU A 57 17.00 0.74 -23.95
N LYS A 58 16.94 2.03 -24.31
CA LYS A 58 17.17 2.49 -25.69
C LYS A 58 18.54 2.08 -26.20
N GLU A 59 19.61 2.28 -25.43
CA GLU A 59 20.97 1.88 -25.80
C GLU A 59 21.09 0.35 -26.02
N ARG A 60 20.43 -0.45 -25.18
CA ARG A 60 20.43 -1.91 -25.36
C ARG A 60 19.67 -2.32 -26.62
N LEU A 61 18.52 -1.68 -26.90
CA LEU A 61 17.74 -1.93 -28.11
C LEU A 61 18.54 -1.55 -29.37
N GLU A 62 19.18 -0.39 -29.37
CA GLU A 62 20.08 0.04 -30.49
C GLU A 62 21.19 -0.98 -30.76
N LYS A 63 21.82 -1.48 -29.70
CA LYS A 63 22.86 -2.48 -29.79
C LYS A 63 22.38 -3.80 -30.38
N GLU A 64 21.26 -4.33 -29.83
CA GLU A 64 20.73 -5.63 -30.30
C GLU A 64 20.13 -5.54 -31.71
N LEU A 65 19.43 -4.45 -32.05
CA LEU A 65 18.94 -4.23 -33.42
C LEU A 65 20.09 -4.04 -34.43
N SER A 66 21.14 -3.33 -34.05
CA SER A 66 22.35 -3.18 -34.90
C SER A 66 23.05 -4.52 -35.15
N LYS A 67 23.00 -5.43 -34.16
CA LYS A 67 23.55 -6.79 -34.30
C LYS A 67 22.63 -7.60 -35.23
N ALA A 68 21.34 -7.60 -35.01
CA ALA A 68 20.38 -8.30 -35.87
C ALA A 68 20.41 -7.84 -37.32
N LEU A 69 20.58 -6.51 -37.54
CA LEU A 69 20.75 -5.92 -38.86
C LEU A 69 22.01 -6.45 -39.60
N LYS A 70 23.10 -6.70 -38.89
CA LYS A 70 24.34 -7.26 -39.46
C LYS A 70 24.25 -8.75 -39.75
N GLU A 71 23.49 -9.49 -38.96
CA GLU A 71 23.37 -10.94 -39.02
C GLU A 71 22.34 -11.42 -40.03
N THR A 72 21.32 -10.63 -40.36
CA THR A 72 20.28 -11.01 -41.32
C THR A 72 20.78 -10.85 -42.77
N ASN A 73 20.35 -11.80 -43.63
CA ASN A 73 20.57 -11.75 -45.07
C ASN A 73 19.31 -11.36 -45.86
N ASP A 74 18.20 -11.17 -45.18
CA ASP A 74 16.95 -10.76 -45.80
C ASP A 74 16.94 -9.23 -45.99
N GLU A 75 16.85 -8.76 -47.21
CA GLU A 75 16.90 -7.34 -47.56
C GLU A 75 15.66 -6.56 -47.09
N GLU A 76 14.49 -7.18 -47.07
CA GLU A 76 13.26 -6.54 -46.55
C GLU A 76 13.39 -6.35 -45.03
N LEU A 77 13.85 -7.37 -44.33
CA LEU A 77 14.11 -7.30 -42.90
C LEU A 77 15.19 -6.29 -42.56
N LYS A 78 16.29 -6.22 -43.36
CA LYS A 78 17.32 -5.19 -43.17
C LYS A 78 16.79 -3.78 -43.29
N GLN A 79 15.95 -3.51 -44.30
CA GLN A 79 15.33 -2.21 -44.46
C GLN A 79 14.40 -1.88 -43.27
N HIS A 80 13.61 -2.84 -42.84
CA HIS A 80 12.77 -2.68 -41.65
C HIS A 80 13.62 -2.38 -40.40
N LEU A 81 14.64 -3.18 -40.08
CA LEU A 81 15.49 -2.98 -38.91
C LEU A 81 16.24 -1.65 -38.94
N ALA A 82 16.72 -1.23 -40.11
CA ALA A 82 17.37 0.07 -40.27
C ALA A 82 16.41 1.23 -39.96
N GLN A 83 15.15 1.12 -40.40
CA GLN A 83 14.10 2.10 -40.09
C GLN A 83 13.79 2.11 -38.58
N GLN A 84 13.63 0.92 -37.95
CA GLN A 84 13.35 0.85 -36.50
C GLN A 84 14.49 1.47 -35.66
N LEU A 85 15.76 1.27 -36.06
CA LEU A 85 16.90 1.93 -35.42
C LEU A 85 16.82 3.46 -35.51
N ALA A 86 16.45 4.00 -36.66
CA ALA A 86 16.27 5.44 -36.83
C ALA A 86 15.09 6.01 -36.03
N ASP A 87 14.07 5.19 -35.73
CA ASP A 87 12.85 5.60 -35.05
C ASP A 87 12.94 5.49 -33.52
N ILE A 88 13.97 4.81 -32.93
CA ILE A 88 14.13 4.67 -31.47
C ILE A 88 14.05 6.02 -30.72
N PRO A 89 14.68 7.11 -31.17
CA PRO A 89 14.63 8.39 -30.45
C PRO A 89 13.20 8.93 -30.30
N ASN A 90 12.32 8.64 -31.27
CA ASN A 90 10.95 9.12 -31.32
C ASN A 90 9.93 8.13 -30.72
N ALA A 91 10.35 6.92 -30.38
CA ALA A 91 9.51 5.90 -29.79
C ALA A 91 8.98 6.31 -28.40
N ASP A 92 7.83 5.78 -28.01
CA ASP A 92 7.22 6.03 -26.71
C ASP A 92 7.87 5.13 -25.63
N ILE A 93 9.19 5.33 -25.47
CA ILE A 93 10.01 4.68 -24.45
C ILE A 93 10.45 5.75 -23.45
N GLY A 94 9.92 5.70 -22.23
CA GLY A 94 10.20 6.75 -21.23
C GLY A 94 9.50 6.49 -19.91
N THR A 95 9.49 7.52 -19.06
CA THR A 95 8.67 7.52 -17.85
C THR A 95 7.22 7.84 -18.17
N MET A 96 6.30 7.43 -17.29
CA MET A 96 4.89 7.77 -17.43
C MET A 96 4.69 9.30 -17.51
N ASP A 97 5.41 10.07 -16.68
CA ASP A 97 5.33 11.53 -16.68
C ASP A 97 5.73 12.16 -18.03
N SER A 98 6.76 11.61 -18.67
CA SER A 98 7.18 12.08 -19.99
C SER A 98 6.11 11.82 -21.07
N PHE A 99 5.39 10.72 -20.94
CA PHE A 99 4.31 10.38 -21.84
C PHE A 99 3.06 11.26 -21.59
N THR A 100 2.65 11.42 -20.32
CA THR A 100 1.49 12.29 -19.99
C THR A 100 1.73 13.73 -20.45
N GLN A 101 2.97 14.23 -20.33
CA GLN A 101 3.34 15.53 -20.88
C GLN A 101 3.20 15.59 -22.42
N LYS A 102 3.58 14.52 -23.15
CA LYS A 102 3.36 14.45 -24.60
C LYS A 102 1.86 14.50 -24.95
N VAL A 103 1.02 13.76 -24.22
CA VAL A 103 -0.43 13.77 -24.41
C VAL A 103 -0.97 15.17 -24.18
N LEU A 104 -0.58 15.83 -23.11
CA LEU A 104 -1.06 17.16 -22.75
C LEU A 104 -0.58 18.22 -23.76
N ASN A 105 0.68 18.18 -24.19
CA ASN A 105 1.20 19.10 -25.21
C ASN A 105 0.44 18.98 -26.54
N LYS A 106 -0.04 17.77 -26.87
CA LYS A 106 -0.76 17.52 -28.14
C LYS A 106 -2.25 17.81 -28.04
N TYR A 107 -2.88 17.50 -26.91
CA TYR A 107 -4.33 17.50 -26.76
C TYR A 107 -4.86 18.39 -25.63
N GLY A 108 -3.99 19.13 -24.93
CA GLY A 108 -4.39 20.00 -23.79
C GLY A 108 -5.39 21.07 -24.14
N TYR A 109 -5.46 21.47 -25.43
CA TYR A 109 -6.46 22.40 -25.92
C TYR A 109 -7.91 21.90 -25.75
N LEU A 110 -8.10 20.58 -25.65
CA LEU A 110 -9.41 19.98 -25.39
C LEU A 110 -9.93 20.28 -23.97
N LEU A 111 -9.03 20.61 -23.04
CA LEU A 111 -9.34 21.04 -21.68
C LEU A 111 -9.15 22.56 -21.50
N GLU A 112 -9.09 23.32 -22.58
CA GLU A 112 -8.89 24.77 -22.58
C GLU A 112 -7.59 25.20 -21.87
N LEU A 113 -6.59 24.33 -21.81
CA LEU A 113 -5.30 24.64 -21.20
C LEU A 113 -4.43 25.46 -22.18
N ALA A 114 -3.75 26.46 -21.63
CA ALA A 114 -2.83 27.25 -22.44
C ALA A 114 -1.63 26.40 -22.90
N PRO A 115 -1.17 26.53 -24.16
CA PRO A 115 -0.18 25.65 -24.74
C PRO A 115 1.22 25.74 -24.08
N ASN A 116 1.53 26.84 -23.41
CA ASN A 116 2.84 27.11 -22.80
C ASN A 116 2.78 27.08 -21.28
N PHE A 117 2.20 26.04 -20.70
CA PHE A 117 2.22 25.86 -19.26
C PHE A 117 3.65 25.56 -18.76
N ARG A 118 3.96 25.97 -17.54
CA ARG A 118 5.21 25.60 -16.86
C ARG A 118 4.98 24.50 -15.82
N ILE A 119 6.00 23.72 -15.55
CA ILE A 119 5.96 22.72 -14.49
C ILE A 119 6.36 23.38 -13.17
N LEU A 120 5.48 23.25 -12.17
CA LEU A 120 5.66 23.78 -10.83
C LEU A 120 6.56 22.83 -10.02
N GLN A 121 7.89 22.96 -10.16
CA GLN A 121 8.87 22.07 -9.52
C GLN A 121 9.33 22.57 -8.14
N SER A 122 9.26 23.89 -7.90
CA SER A 122 9.75 24.47 -6.65
C SER A 122 8.80 24.14 -5.49
N THR A 123 9.26 23.36 -4.53
CA THR A 123 8.50 23.06 -3.31
C THR A 123 8.11 24.33 -2.54
N SER A 124 8.97 25.35 -2.53
CA SER A 124 8.66 26.63 -1.87
C SER A 124 7.53 27.36 -2.57
N GLU A 125 7.49 27.35 -3.90
CA GLU A 125 6.42 27.97 -4.68
C GLU A 125 5.09 27.21 -4.50
N GLN A 126 5.14 25.87 -4.55
CA GLN A 126 3.98 25.03 -4.27
C GLN A 126 3.38 25.36 -2.89
N LEU A 127 4.23 25.42 -1.85
CA LEU A 127 3.79 25.74 -0.49
C LEU A 127 3.21 27.16 -0.37
N LEU A 128 3.74 28.13 -1.09
CA LEU A 128 3.17 29.49 -1.10
C LEU A 128 1.76 29.50 -1.68
N LEU A 129 1.57 28.90 -2.85
CA LEU A 129 0.25 28.82 -3.48
C LEU A 129 -0.74 27.97 -2.64
N GLN A 130 -0.28 26.86 -2.07
CA GLN A 130 -1.09 26.04 -1.16
C GLN A 130 -1.52 26.83 0.08
N ASN A 131 -0.61 27.61 0.67
CA ASN A 131 -0.91 28.44 1.84
C ASN A 131 -1.94 29.54 1.51
N GLU A 132 -1.79 30.24 0.39
CA GLU A 132 -2.75 31.25 -0.05
C GLU A 132 -4.16 30.66 -0.18
N VAL A 133 -4.27 29.52 -0.88
CA VAL A 133 -5.55 28.83 -1.08
C VAL A 133 -6.10 28.28 0.25
N PHE A 134 -5.23 27.72 1.09
CA PHE A 134 -5.64 27.21 2.40
C PHE A 134 -6.27 28.31 3.28
N GLU A 135 -5.63 29.48 3.38
CA GLU A 135 -6.15 30.60 4.19
C GLU A 135 -7.51 31.08 3.66
N GLN A 136 -7.68 31.14 2.34
CA GLN A 136 -8.96 31.54 1.74
C GLN A 136 -10.06 30.52 2.05
N VAL A 137 -9.81 29.23 1.77
CA VAL A 137 -10.79 28.16 2.01
C VAL A 137 -11.09 28.01 3.51
N PHE A 138 -10.09 28.21 4.36
CA PHE A 138 -10.27 28.20 5.82
C PHE A 138 -11.22 29.30 6.28
N GLU A 139 -11.04 30.53 5.78
CA GLU A 139 -11.89 31.65 6.13
C GLU A 139 -13.34 31.44 5.64
N ASP A 140 -13.52 30.92 4.42
CA ASP A 140 -14.84 30.61 3.86
C ASP A 140 -15.60 29.62 4.75
N PHE A 141 -14.93 28.55 5.22
CA PHE A 141 -15.54 27.57 6.13
C PHE A 141 -15.77 28.11 7.54
N TYR A 142 -14.88 28.99 8.01
CA TYR A 142 -15.02 29.60 9.33
C TYR A 142 -16.23 30.54 9.41
N GLN A 143 -16.66 31.12 8.27
CA GLN A 143 -17.81 32.02 8.16
C GLN A 143 -19.09 31.30 7.67
N SER A 144 -19.00 30.04 7.30
CA SER A 144 -20.13 29.26 6.77
C SER A 144 -21.11 28.83 7.88
N ASP A 145 -22.26 28.33 7.47
CA ASP A 145 -23.25 27.67 8.35
C ASP A 145 -22.69 26.39 9.03
N GLN A 146 -21.64 25.81 8.48
CA GLN A 146 -20.93 24.66 9.06
C GLN A 146 -19.82 25.04 10.05
N ALA A 147 -19.66 26.32 10.37
CA ALA A 147 -18.58 26.84 11.23
C ALA A 147 -18.46 26.11 12.58
N THR A 148 -19.55 25.64 13.16
CA THR A 148 -19.55 24.93 14.45
C THR A 148 -18.85 23.57 14.34
N LEU A 149 -19.20 22.76 13.35
CA LEU A 149 -18.55 21.46 13.10
C LEU A 149 -17.11 21.64 12.60
N PHE A 150 -16.88 22.66 11.75
CA PHE A 150 -15.53 23.00 11.29
C PHE A 150 -14.59 23.38 12.45
N LYS A 151 -15.05 24.14 13.43
CA LYS A 151 -14.28 24.45 14.64
C LYS A 151 -13.96 23.21 15.47
N LYS A 152 -14.89 22.25 15.56
CA LYS A 152 -14.64 20.95 16.20
C LYS A 152 -13.56 20.16 15.42
N LEU A 153 -13.68 20.10 14.09
CA LEU A 153 -12.69 19.46 13.21
C LEU A 153 -11.29 20.03 13.44
N VAL A 154 -11.14 21.34 13.33
CA VAL A 154 -9.85 22.03 13.50
C VAL A 154 -9.27 21.77 14.88
N LYS A 155 -10.11 21.80 15.93
CA LYS A 155 -9.67 21.58 17.31
C LYS A 155 -9.04 20.19 17.52
N ASN A 156 -9.49 19.18 16.80
CA ASN A 156 -8.91 17.82 16.90
C ASN A 156 -7.45 17.75 16.41
N PHE A 157 -7.04 18.68 15.57
CA PHE A 157 -5.67 18.77 15.03
C PHE A 157 -4.84 19.90 15.64
N THR A 158 -5.43 20.74 16.50
CA THR A 158 -4.67 21.78 17.23
C THR A 158 -4.01 21.16 18.45
N GLY A 159 -2.66 21.17 18.47
CA GLY A 159 -1.88 20.75 19.62
C GLY A 159 -1.94 21.73 20.80
N GLN A 160 -1.05 21.55 21.78
CA GLN A 160 -0.94 22.42 22.96
C GLN A 160 -0.70 23.90 22.61
N ARG A 161 -0.11 24.19 21.45
CA ARG A 161 0.19 25.58 20.99
C ARG A 161 -1.03 26.31 20.44
N LYS A 162 -2.16 25.62 20.24
CA LYS A 162 -3.42 26.20 19.69
C LYS A 162 -3.22 26.90 18.34
N ASP A 163 -2.25 26.45 17.54
CA ASP A 163 -2.02 26.95 16.19
C ASP A 163 -2.70 26.06 15.15
N LEU A 164 -2.83 26.57 13.93
CA LEU A 164 -3.44 25.87 12.80
C LEU A 164 -2.49 24.90 12.09
N LEU A 165 -1.23 24.80 12.53
CA LEU A 165 -0.20 24.03 11.84
C LEU A 165 -0.61 22.56 11.71
N GLY A 166 -1.12 21.95 12.77
CA GLY A 166 -1.52 20.56 12.74
C GLY A 166 -2.64 20.26 11.75
N PHE A 167 -3.65 21.13 11.66
CA PHE A 167 -4.73 20.98 10.68
C PHE A 167 -4.22 21.18 9.25
N ARG A 168 -3.43 22.23 9.01
CA ARG A 168 -2.81 22.50 7.70
C ARG A 168 -1.95 21.35 7.22
N GLU A 169 -1.11 20.78 8.08
CA GLU A 169 -0.29 19.61 7.75
C GLU A 169 -1.14 18.40 7.35
N GLN A 170 -2.26 18.16 8.01
CA GLN A 170 -3.17 17.07 7.62
C GLN A 170 -3.82 17.35 6.27
N VAL A 171 -4.27 18.56 6.00
CA VAL A 171 -4.83 18.93 4.69
C VAL A 171 -3.80 18.66 3.57
N TYR A 172 -2.54 19.06 3.78
CA TYR A 172 -1.49 18.82 2.78
C TYR A 172 -1.11 17.34 2.63
N LYS A 173 -1.14 16.56 3.70
CA LYS A 173 -0.96 15.12 3.63
C LYS A 173 -2.09 14.44 2.82
N ILE A 174 -3.34 14.81 3.11
CA ILE A 174 -4.48 14.30 2.36
C ILE A 174 -4.38 14.72 0.90
N TYR A 175 -4.04 15.99 0.61
CA TYR A 175 -3.82 16.47 -0.74
C TYR A 175 -2.74 15.65 -1.47
N SER A 176 -1.59 15.44 -0.83
CA SER A 176 -0.50 14.62 -1.40
C SER A 176 -0.95 13.18 -1.70
N PHE A 177 -1.76 12.58 -0.84
CA PHE A 177 -2.34 11.26 -1.09
C PHE A 177 -3.30 11.30 -2.29
N LEU A 178 -4.19 12.29 -2.36
CA LEU A 178 -5.15 12.43 -3.46
C LEU A 178 -4.48 12.54 -4.82
N GLN A 179 -3.27 13.13 -4.87
CA GLN A 179 -2.50 13.22 -6.12
C GLN A 179 -2.07 11.85 -6.68
N SER A 180 -2.07 10.80 -5.88
CA SER A 180 -1.78 9.43 -6.32
C SER A 180 -3.00 8.66 -6.81
N THR A 181 -4.19 9.18 -6.56
CA THR A 181 -5.46 8.60 -7.04
C THR A 181 -5.70 9.01 -8.49
N SER A 182 -6.42 8.20 -9.24
CA SER A 182 -6.74 8.50 -10.65
C SER A 182 -7.68 9.70 -10.82
N SER A 183 -8.51 9.98 -9.82
CA SER A 183 -9.45 11.11 -9.77
C SER A 183 -9.62 11.59 -8.32
N PRO A 184 -8.92 12.66 -7.89
CA PRO A 184 -8.99 13.19 -6.53
C PRO A 184 -10.40 13.50 -6.02
N ILE A 185 -11.22 14.13 -6.85
CA ILE A 185 -12.59 14.52 -6.48
C ILE A 185 -13.50 13.30 -6.38
N GLU A 186 -13.41 12.38 -7.33
CA GLU A 186 -14.20 11.15 -7.31
C GLU A 186 -13.87 10.29 -6.09
N TRP A 187 -12.58 10.18 -5.76
CA TRP A 187 -12.15 9.46 -4.55
C TRP A 187 -12.71 10.11 -3.27
N LEU A 188 -12.67 11.43 -3.17
CA LEU A 188 -13.27 12.14 -2.04
C LEU A 188 -14.78 11.86 -1.94
N GLU A 189 -15.49 11.75 -3.05
CA GLU A 189 -16.93 11.52 -3.08
C GLU A 189 -17.34 10.08 -2.77
N LYS A 190 -16.57 9.11 -3.26
CA LYS A 190 -16.98 7.70 -3.23
C LYS A 190 -16.24 6.87 -2.19
N ASP A 191 -14.96 7.15 -1.97
CA ASP A 191 -14.08 6.28 -1.20
C ASP A 191 -13.66 6.86 0.15
N PHE A 192 -13.69 8.19 0.33
CA PHE A 192 -13.20 8.86 1.53
C PHE A 192 -13.85 8.35 2.83
N LEU A 193 -15.15 8.10 2.83
CA LEU A 193 -15.89 7.60 3.98
C LEU A 193 -16.18 6.09 3.93
N LYS A 194 -15.79 5.41 2.85
CA LYS A 194 -16.17 4.02 2.61
C LYS A 194 -15.77 3.08 3.74
N GLY A 195 -14.50 3.15 4.19
CA GLY A 195 -14.04 2.34 5.31
C GLY A 195 -14.71 2.69 6.65
N TYR A 196 -15.21 3.91 6.78
CA TYR A 196 -15.93 4.38 7.97
C TYR A 196 -17.41 3.96 7.96
N GLU A 197 -18.03 3.93 6.79
CA GLU A 197 -19.45 3.53 6.62
C GLU A 197 -19.66 2.02 6.73
N PHE A 198 -18.66 1.23 6.36
CA PHE A 198 -18.70 -0.24 6.39
C PHE A 198 -18.08 -0.85 7.65
N ALA A 199 -17.79 -0.06 8.68
CA ALA A 199 -17.34 -0.58 9.95
C ALA A 199 -18.41 -1.50 10.56
N ASP A 200 -18.22 -2.82 10.48
CA ASP A 200 -19.08 -3.80 11.13
C ASP A 200 -18.69 -3.95 12.60
N PHE A 201 -19.20 -3.03 13.41
CA PHE A 201 -18.98 -3.05 14.85
C PHE A 201 -19.42 -4.36 15.52
N GLN A 202 -20.34 -5.12 14.92
CA GLN A 202 -20.76 -6.40 15.48
C GLN A 202 -19.72 -7.48 15.27
N GLU A 203 -19.12 -7.53 14.10
CA GLU A 203 -18.05 -8.48 13.80
C GLU A 203 -16.79 -8.18 14.60
N GLU A 204 -16.34 -6.92 14.62
CA GLU A 204 -15.18 -6.47 15.39
C GLU A 204 -15.34 -6.77 16.88
N LYS A 205 -16.53 -6.51 17.42
CA LYS A 205 -16.88 -6.82 18.80
C LYS A 205 -16.84 -8.33 19.08
N ALA A 206 -17.37 -9.13 18.17
CA ALA A 206 -17.34 -10.59 18.30
C ALA A 206 -15.92 -11.14 18.30
N GLN A 207 -15.03 -10.58 17.47
CA GLN A 207 -13.61 -10.93 17.42
C GLN A 207 -12.91 -10.57 18.73
N LEU A 208 -13.10 -9.36 19.25
CA LEU A 208 -12.54 -8.94 20.55
C LEU A 208 -13.00 -9.83 21.69
N LEU A 209 -14.29 -10.20 21.70
CA LEU A 209 -14.84 -11.13 22.70
C LEU A 209 -14.21 -12.53 22.58
N ALA A 210 -14.01 -13.04 21.38
CA ALA A 210 -13.37 -14.33 21.14
C ALA A 210 -11.92 -14.33 21.63
N GLN A 211 -11.13 -13.32 21.28
CA GLN A 211 -9.75 -13.15 21.75
C GLN A 211 -9.65 -13.03 23.27
N THR A 212 -10.60 -12.30 23.87
CA THR A 212 -10.66 -12.16 25.33
C THR A 212 -10.94 -13.49 26.01
N LYS A 213 -11.87 -14.29 25.48
CA LYS A 213 -12.16 -15.64 26.00
C LYS A 213 -10.94 -16.55 25.92
N GLU A 214 -10.22 -16.53 24.80
CA GLU A 214 -9.00 -17.31 24.60
C GLU A 214 -7.91 -16.89 25.59
N ALA A 215 -7.68 -15.60 25.76
CA ALA A 215 -6.68 -15.08 26.69
C ALA A 215 -7.02 -15.39 28.17
N LEU A 216 -8.30 -15.37 28.54
CA LEU A 216 -8.78 -15.76 29.87
C LEU A 216 -8.61 -17.26 30.11
N PHE A 217 -8.90 -18.09 29.12
CA PHE A 217 -8.67 -19.54 29.17
C PHE A 217 -7.18 -19.87 29.32
N ASP A 218 -6.33 -19.23 28.57
CA ASP A 218 -4.87 -19.33 28.66
C ASP A 218 -4.33 -18.94 30.05
N LEU A 219 -4.94 -17.95 30.70
CA LEU A 219 -4.60 -17.54 32.06
C LEU A 219 -5.08 -18.56 33.09
N GLU A 220 -6.26 -19.13 32.90
CA GLU A 220 -6.82 -20.20 33.75
C GLU A 220 -5.92 -21.43 33.73
N ASP A 221 -5.52 -21.88 32.55
CA ASP A 221 -4.60 -23.01 32.38
C ASP A 221 -3.24 -22.74 33.04
N PHE A 222 -2.70 -21.56 32.86
CA PHE A 222 -1.43 -21.17 33.51
C PHE A 222 -1.51 -21.22 35.03
N PHE A 223 -2.54 -20.66 35.62
CA PHE A 223 -2.68 -20.67 37.08
C PHE A 223 -3.06 -22.04 37.63
N SER A 224 -3.89 -22.81 36.94
CA SER A 224 -4.26 -24.17 37.30
C SER A 224 -3.04 -25.11 37.31
N TYR A 225 -2.22 -25.03 36.25
CA TYR A 225 -0.96 -25.77 36.17
C TYR A 225 -0.04 -25.45 37.36
N HIS A 226 0.09 -24.17 37.67
CA HIS A 226 0.96 -23.70 38.76
C HIS A 226 0.49 -24.16 40.13
N LEU A 227 -0.84 -24.10 40.41
CA LEU A 227 -1.41 -24.64 41.65
C LEU A 227 -1.20 -26.14 41.79
N VAL A 228 -1.38 -26.93 40.74
CA VAL A 228 -1.30 -28.39 40.81
C VAL A 228 0.14 -28.89 40.92
N HIS A 229 1.07 -28.31 40.19
CA HIS A 229 2.44 -28.83 40.05
C HIS A 229 3.45 -28.16 41.00
N GLU A 230 3.30 -26.88 41.24
CA GLU A 230 4.30 -26.12 42.02
C GLU A 230 3.86 -25.77 43.45
N ALA A 231 2.57 -25.70 43.72
CA ALA A 231 2.06 -25.37 45.07
C ALA A 231 2.40 -26.38 46.14
N LYS A 232 2.69 -27.64 45.76
CA LYS A 232 3.14 -28.68 46.69
C LYS A 232 4.53 -28.39 47.28
N GLU A 233 5.37 -27.66 46.54
CA GLU A 233 6.71 -27.26 46.96
C GLU A 233 6.69 -25.94 47.77
N PHE A 234 5.60 -25.17 47.74
CA PHE A 234 5.47 -23.84 48.33
C PHE A 234 4.22 -23.69 49.22
N PRO A 235 4.10 -24.43 50.30
CA PRO A 235 2.83 -24.62 51.03
C PRO A 235 2.31 -23.41 51.82
N LYS A 236 2.95 -22.26 51.81
CA LYS A 236 2.54 -21.10 52.64
C LYS A 236 2.54 -19.79 51.88
N ALA A 237 1.75 -19.66 50.87
CA ALA A 237 1.81 -18.38 50.25
C ALA A 237 0.44 -17.73 50.16
N ARG A 238 0.37 -16.56 50.72
CA ARG A 238 -0.66 -15.57 50.43
C ARG A 238 -0.90 -15.39 48.90
N TYR A 239 0.15 -15.71 48.11
CA TYR A 239 0.02 -15.71 46.66
C TYR A 239 -0.85 -16.86 46.13
N LEU A 240 -0.86 -18.04 46.75
CA LEU A 240 -1.74 -19.15 46.39
C LEU A 240 -3.21 -18.82 46.64
N GLU A 241 -3.50 -18.09 47.71
CA GLU A 241 -4.83 -17.55 47.96
C GLU A 241 -5.25 -16.56 46.85
N ASN A 242 -4.33 -15.73 46.39
CA ASN A 242 -4.60 -14.80 45.29
C ASN A 242 -4.74 -15.52 43.94
N VAL A 243 -3.94 -16.56 43.70
CA VAL A 243 -4.07 -17.41 42.49
C VAL A 243 -5.43 -18.15 42.53
N GLN A 244 -5.81 -18.73 43.65
CA GLN A 244 -7.12 -19.38 43.80
C GLN A 244 -8.27 -18.40 43.57
N ARG A 245 -8.16 -17.17 44.10
CA ARG A 245 -9.17 -16.13 43.85
C ARG A 245 -9.31 -15.78 42.37
N VAL A 246 -8.19 -15.68 41.63
CA VAL A 246 -8.23 -15.45 40.16
C VAL A 246 -8.91 -16.62 39.49
N LEU A 247 -8.66 -17.87 39.87
CA LEU A 247 -9.32 -19.04 39.32
C LEU A 247 -10.81 -19.09 39.66
N ASP A 248 -11.20 -18.71 40.89
CA ASP A 248 -12.61 -18.64 41.28
C ASP A 248 -13.36 -17.57 40.49
N ASP A 249 -12.72 -16.40 40.22
CA ASP A 249 -13.27 -15.34 39.39
C ASP A 249 -13.41 -15.79 37.92
N LEU A 250 -12.38 -16.48 37.37
CA LEU A 250 -12.42 -17.05 36.01
C LEU A 250 -13.51 -18.12 35.88
N ALA A 251 -13.65 -19.02 36.85
CA ALA A 251 -14.71 -20.03 36.86
C ALA A 251 -16.12 -19.41 36.92
N SER A 252 -16.26 -18.27 37.60
CA SER A 252 -17.54 -17.54 37.63
C SER A 252 -17.95 -16.96 36.29
N LEU A 253 -16.98 -16.75 35.37
CA LEU A 253 -17.23 -16.23 34.01
C LEU A 253 -17.71 -17.30 33.03
N GLN A 254 -17.35 -18.55 33.23
CA GLN A 254 -17.68 -19.65 32.29
C GLN A 254 -19.19 -19.86 32.08
N GLY A 255 -20.02 -19.32 32.94
CA GLY A 255 -21.51 -19.40 32.85
C GLY A 255 -22.21 -18.11 32.42
N GLN A 256 -21.46 -17.02 32.20
CA GLN A 256 -22.08 -15.72 31.91
C GLN A 256 -22.06 -15.43 30.39
N SER A 257 -23.25 -15.04 29.88
CA SER A 257 -23.46 -14.60 28.48
C SER A 257 -23.44 -13.08 28.34
N SER A 258 -23.32 -12.33 29.43
CA SER A 258 -23.34 -10.87 29.44
C SER A 258 -21.96 -10.30 29.19
N GLU A 259 -21.85 -9.46 28.19
CA GLU A 259 -20.65 -8.73 27.81
C GLU A 259 -20.09 -7.84 28.93
N GLU A 260 -20.99 -7.11 29.61
CA GLU A 260 -20.65 -6.23 30.73
C GLU A 260 -20.00 -7.01 31.88
N ALA A 261 -20.44 -8.25 32.10
CA ALA A 261 -19.85 -9.15 33.06
C ALA A 261 -18.42 -9.56 32.67
N TYR A 262 -18.16 -9.82 31.38
CA TYR A 262 -16.81 -10.12 30.90
C TYR A 262 -15.86 -8.94 31.05
N LEU A 263 -16.28 -7.73 30.69
CA LEU A 263 -15.46 -6.52 30.83
C LEU A 263 -15.16 -6.19 32.31
N THR A 264 -16.17 -6.32 33.18
CA THR A 264 -15.99 -6.12 34.63
C THR A 264 -15.00 -7.14 35.20
N ALA A 265 -15.11 -8.38 34.79
CA ALA A 265 -14.20 -9.44 35.25
C ALA A 265 -12.79 -9.30 34.66
N LEU A 266 -12.65 -8.90 33.41
CA LEU A 266 -11.36 -8.60 32.80
C LEU A 266 -10.60 -7.55 33.61
N ASN A 267 -11.23 -6.46 33.99
CA ASN A 267 -10.66 -5.43 34.82
C ASN A 267 -10.28 -5.95 36.22
N ASN A 268 -11.14 -6.72 36.86
CA ASN A 268 -10.90 -7.31 38.17
C ASN A 268 -9.73 -8.31 38.14
N ILE A 269 -9.68 -9.17 37.14
CA ILE A 269 -8.61 -10.17 36.97
C ILE A 269 -7.24 -9.48 36.77
N VAL A 270 -7.19 -8.41 36.00
CA VAL A 270 -5.97 -7.62 35.82
C VAL A 270 -5.45 -7.07 37.16
N GLU A 271 -6.35 -6.55 38.01
CA GLU A 271 -5.96 -6.02 39.33
C GLU A 271 -5.56 -7.15 40.34
N ILE A 272 -6.36 -8.22 40.39
CA ILE A 272 -6.08 -9.35 41.31
C ILE A 272 -4.78 -10.07 40.91
N SER A 273 -4.54 -10.25 39.61
CA SER A 273 -3.34 -10.93 39.13
C SER A 273 -2.04 -10.14 39.40
N ARG A 274 -2.12 -8.81 39.60
CA ARG A 274 -1.00 -8.01 40.08
C ARG A 274 -0.55 -8.49 41.50
N ALA A 275 -1.49 -8.90 42.34
CA ALA A 275 -1.22 -9.39 43.67
C ALA A 275 -0.68 -10.83 43.70
N SER A 276 -0.82 -11.60 42.60
CA SER A 276 -0.36 -12.98 42.48
C SER A 276 1.12 -13.11 42.11
N ASN A 277 1.98 -12.09 42.37
CA ASN A 277 3.40 -12.14 42.09
C ASN A 277 4.14 -13.10 43.08
N GLY A 278 5.11 -13.84 42.55
CA GLY A 278 5.90 -14.81 43.33
C GLY A 278 6.89 -14.20 44.31
N LYS A 279 6.91 -12.86 44.51
CA LYS A 279 7.83 -12.22 45.49
C LYS A 279 7.62 -12.69 46.93
N ALA A 280 6.41 -13.08 47.29
CA ALA A 280 6.10 -13.62 48.62
C ALA A 280 6.84 -14.96 48.92
N LEU A 281 7.22 -15.69 47.87
CA LEU A 281 8.00 -16.93 47.98
C LEU A 281 9.48 -16.71 48.33
N MET A 282 10.00 -15.52 48.06
CA MET A 282 11.41 -15.18 48.32
C MET A 282 11.77 -15.06 49.80
N ASN A 283 10.78 -15.03 50.70
CA ASN A 283 11.00 -14.95 52.16
C ASN A 283 11.16 -16.33 52.84
N SER A 284 11.07 -17.44 52.09
CA SER A 284 11.44 -18.76 52.56
C SER A 284 12.97 -18.92 52.51
N GLY A 285 13.61 -19.60 53.45
CA GLY A 285 15.07 -19.72 53.53
C GLY A 285 15.81 -20.44 52.38
N ARG A 286 15.13 -20.68 51.26
CA ARG A 286 15.62 -21.30 50.00
C ARG A 286 15.76 -20.30 48.84
N LYS A 287 16.23 -19.10 49.12
CA LYS A 287 16.21 -17.98 48.12
C LYS A 287 16.92 -18.24 46.80
N GLU A 288 18.05 -18.95 46.78
CA GLU A 288 18.85 -19.15 45.57
C GLU A 288 18.26 -20.23 44.65
N GLU A 289 17.83 -21.35 45.23
CA GLU A 289 17.26 -22.49 44.46
C GLU A 289 15.93 -22.15 43.75
N LEU A 290 15.15 -21.22 44.33
CA LEU A 290 13.83 -20.84 43.86
C LEU A 290 13.83 -19.62 42.92
N LYS A 291 14.94 -18.89 42.89
CA LYS A 291 15.01 -17.60 42.18
C LYS A 291 14.71 -17.71 40.67
N GLU A 292 15.26 -18.72 40.00
CA GLU A 292 15.06 -18.95 38.59
C GLU A 292 13.61 -19.34 38.30
N ILE A 293 13.04 -20.25 39.10
CA ILE A 293 11.64 -20.69 38.95
C ILE A 293 10.67 -19.52 39.17
N ILE A 294 10.92 -18.72 40.22
CA ILE A 294 10.10 -17.54 40.54
C ILE A 294 10.20 -16.47 39.45
N ASN A 295 11.39 -16.27 38.91
CA ASN A 295 11.57 -15.31 37.82
C ASN A 295 10.84 -15.77 36.54
N ALA A 296 11.01 -17.05 36.15
CA ALA A 296 10.33 -17.63 35.00
C ALA A 296 8.78 -17.54 35.13
N TYR A 297 8.28 -17.85 36.32
CA TYR A 297 6.84 -17.70 36.64
C TYR A 297 6.39 -16.24 36.48
N ASN A 298 7.12 -15.30 37.10
CA ASN A 298 6.74 -13.89 37.06
C ASN A 298 6.80 -13.30 35.66
N GLU A 299 7.74 -13.71 34.81
CA GLU A 299 7.82 -13.28 33.42
C GLU A 299 6.60 -13.78 32.60
N LYS A 300 6.32 -15.09 32.66
CA LYS A 300 5.14 -15.65 31.98
C LYS A 300 3.82 -15.03 32.47
N ARG A 301 3.68 -14.87 33.79
CA ARG A 301 2.54 -14.21 34.42
C ARG A 301 2.36 -12.78 33.87
N LYS A 302 3.45 -12.01 33.81
CA LYS A 302 3.46 -10.63 33.33
C LYS A 302 3.05 -10.55 31.87
N GLU A 303 3.54 -11.46 31.04
CA GLU A 303 3.20 -11.57 29.64
C GLU A 303 1.68 -11.79 29.46
N LYS A 304 1.11 -12.82 30.09
CA LYS A 304 -0.32 -13.12 30.00
C LYS A 304 -1.22 -11.98 30.54
N ILE A 305 -0.81 -11.31 31.61
CA ILE A 305 -1.54 -10.15 32.11
C ILE A 305 -1.44 -8.95 31.16
N GLN A 306 -0.33 -8.81 30.45
CA GLN A 306 -0.19 -7.73 29.47
C GLN A 306 -1.17 -7.91 28.31
N VAL A 307 -1.33 -9.13 27.80
CA VAL A 307 -2.34 -9.44 26.77
C VAL A 307 -3.74 -9.02 27.21
N LEU A 308 -4.14 -9.34 28.45
CA LEU A 308 -5.44 -8.94 28.97
C LEU A 308 -5.61 -7.42 29.11
N ARG A 309 -4.53 -6.71 29.47
CA ARG A 309 -4.56 -5.24 29.51
C ARG A 309 -4.74 -4.63 28.12
N ASP A 310 -4.01 -5.16 27.15
CA ASP A 310 -4.07 -4.69 25.78
C ASP A 310 -5.49 -4.91 25.21
N LEU A 311 -6.12 -6.05 25.54
CA LEU A 311 -7.51 -6.31 25.20
C LEU A 311 -8.49 -5.37 25.91
N ALA A 312 -8.30 -5.09 27.21
CA ALA A 312 -9.13 -4.13 27.94
C ALA A 312 -9.02 -2.71 27.33
N ASP A 313 -7.82 -2.30 26.97
CA ASP A 313 -7.60 -1.02 26.28
C ASP A 313 -8.24 -0.99 24.88
N GLN A 314 -8.24 -2.12 24.16
CA GLN A 314 -8.94 -2.24 22.87
C GLN A 314 -10.46 -2.12 23.04
N PHE A 315 -11.05 -2.79 24.03
CA PHE A 315 -12.48 -2.63 24.34
C PHE A 315 -12.86 -1.20 24.69
N TYR A 316 -12.05 -0.52 25.51
CA TYR A 316 -12.30 0.88 25.84
C TYR A 316 -12.28 1.77 24.60
N ARG A 317 -11.32 1.56 23.70
CA ARG A 317 -11.24 2.30 22.42
C ARG A 317 -12.44 1.98 21.53
N PHE A 318 -12.85 0.72 21.47
CA PHE A 318 -13.99 0.28 20.70
C PHE A 318 -15.32 0.91 21.19
N GLU A 319 -15.58 0.90 22.50
CA GLU A 319 -16.75 1.59 23.07
C GLU A 319 -16.74 3.09 22.81
N PHE A 320 -15.55 3.71 22.89
CA PHE A 320 -15.38 5.11 22.55
C PHE A 320 -15.69 5.36 21.06
N GLN A 321 -15.19 4.53 20.17
CA GLN A 321 -15.49 4.62 18.74
C GLN A 321 -16.97 4.49 18.46
N MET A 322 -17.65 3.49 19.02
CA MET A 322 -19.09 3.31 18.87
C MET A 322 -19.88 4.54 19.36
N THR A 323 -19.50 5.07 20.52
CA THR A 323 -20.23 6.18 21.15
C THR A 323 -20.16 7.45 20.31
N TYR A 324 -19.03 7.71 19.69
CA TYR A 324 -18.78 8.95 18.94
C TYR A 324 -18.83 8.78 17.42
N HIS A 325 -19.19 7.60 16.92
CA HIS A 325 -19.18 7.29 15.50
C HIS A 325 -19.94 8.30 14.64
N GLU A 326 -21.21 8.57 15.02
CA GLU A 326 -22.05 9.50 14.24
C GLU A 326 -21.51 10.95 14.29
N GLU A 327 -21.07 11.42 15.46
CA GLU A 327 -20.46 12.75 15.57
C GLU A 327 -19.17 12.86 14.77
N ALA A 328 -18.34 11.83 14.77
CA ALA A 328 -17.12 11.79 13.98
C ALA A 328 -17.42 11.75 12.47
N LYS A 329 -18.46 11.03 12.05
CA LYS A 329 -18.93 11.02 10.65
C LYS A 329 -19.34 12.41 10.18
N GLU A 330 -20.10 13.16 10.97
CA GLU A 330 -20.47 14.53 10.64
C GLU A 330 -19.22 15.44 10.48
N ILE A 331 -18.23 15.29 11.37
CA ILE A 331 -16.96 16.03 11.29
C ILE A 331 -16.16 15.62 10.05
N LEU A 332 -16.13 14.34 9.69
CA LEU A 332 -15.45 13.84 8.48
C LEU A 332 -16.13 14.33 7.20
N LEU A 333 -17.45 14.46 7.18
CA LEU A 333 -18.17 15.07 6.05
C LEU A 333 -17.76 16.53 5.83
N VAL A 334 -17.54 17.30 6.91
CA VAL A 334 -17.02 18.66 6.81
C VAL A 334 -15.59 18.67 6.28
N LEU A 335 -14.74 17.72 6.71
CA LEU A 335 -13.38 17.58 6.17
C LEU A 335 -13.40 17.21 4.67
N GLN A 336 -14.29 16.32 4.26
CA GLN A 336 -14.49 15.96 2.86
C GLN A 336 -14.83 17.17 2.00
N GLN A 337 -15.77 17.99 2.45
CA GLN A 337 -16.18 19.21 1.74
C GLN A 337 -15.05 20.24 1.71
N PHE A 338 -14.34 20.42 2.82
CA PHE A 338 -13.15 21.28 2.88
C PHE A 338 -12.09 20.83 1.87
N MET A 339 -11.79 19.53 1.83
CA MET A 339 -10.81 18.99 0.89
C MET A 339 -11.24 19.15 -0.57
N LYS A 340 -12.52 18.94 -0.88
CA LYS A 340 -13.05 19.17 -2.24
C LYS A 340 -12.85 20.64 -2.66
N LEU A 341 -13.21 21.58 -1.80
CA LEU A 341 -13.03 22.99 -2.09
C LEU A 341 -11.54 23.36 -2.20
N PHE A 342 -10.70 22.85 -1.29
CA PHE A 342 -9.26 23.09 -1.33
C PHE A 342 -8.63 22.58 -2.65
N VAL A 343 -8.89 21.32 -3.03
CA VAL A 343 -8.36 20.72 -4.27
C VAL A 343 -8.79 21.51 -5.49
N THR A 344 -10.08 21.89 -5.56
CA THR A 344 -10.63 22.63 -6.71
C THR A 344 -10.06 24.06 -6.76
N SER A 345 -10.01 24.77 -5.64
CA SER A 345 -9.48 26.13 -5.57
C SER A 345 -7.98 26.16 -5.88
N TYR A 346 -7.23 25.18 -5.39
CA TYR A 346 -5.80 25.11 -5.69
C TYR A 346 -5.53 24.80 -7.16
N LEU A 347 -6.32 23.92 -7.77
CA LEU A 347 -6.23 23.67 -9.22
C LEU A 347 -6.57 24.93 -10.03
N ASN A 348 -7.60 25.67 -9.64
CA ASN A 348 -7.96 26.93 -10.29
C ASN A 348 -6.84 27.97 -10.16
N ARG A 349 -6.23 28.08 -8.98
CA ARG A 349 -5.10 28.98 -8.75
C ARG A 349 -3.89 28.62 -9.62
N LYS A 350 -3.62 27.31 -9.79
CA LYS A 350 -2.58 26.80 -10.70
C LYS A 350 -2.91 27.10 -12.18
N LYS A 351 -4.19 27.04 -12.57
CA LYS A 351 -4.65 27.43 -13.91
C LYS A 351 -4.42 28.92 -14.18
N GLU A 352 -4.72 29.79 -13.22
CA GLU A 352 -4.46 31.22 -13.33
C GLU A 352 -2.96 31.53 -13.54
N GLU A 353 -2.08 30.83 -12.83
CA GLU A 353 -0.63 30.94 -12.97
C GLU A 353 -0.07 30.22 -14.20
N ASN A 354 -0.91 29.47 -14.91
CA ASN A 354 -0.52 28.55 -15.99
C ASN A 354 0.67 27.65 -15.59
N ALA A 355 0.63 27.13 -14.36
CA ALA A 355 1.69 26.35 -13.74
C ALA A 355 1.12 25.12 -13.04
N PHE A 356 1.58 23.92 -13.42
CA PHE A 356 1.01 22.67 -12.99
C PHE A 356 2.06 21.75 -12.35
N GLU A 357 1.65 20.96 -11.34
CA GLU A 357 2.44 19.89 -10.78
C GLU A 357 2.42 18.66 -11.72
N PHE A 358 3.36 17.75 -11.58
CA PHE A 358 3.39 16.53 -12.39
C PHE A 358 2.11 15.69 -12.26
N ALA A 359 1.53 15.65 -11.07
CA ALA A 359 0.28 14.95 -10.85
C ALA A 359 -0.89 15.58 -11.63
N ASP A 360 -0.97 16.92 -11.70
CA ASP A 360 -1.99 17.59 -12.50
C ASP A 360 -1.88 17.21 -13.99
N ILE A 361 -0.65 17.16 -14.51
CA ILE A 361 -0.39 16.77 -15.91
C ILE A 361 -0.89 15.35 -16.17
N SER A 362 -0.68 14.45 -15.23
CA SER A 362 -1.15 13.07 -15.31
C SER A 362 -2.68 13.00 -15.25
N HIS A 363 -3.31 13.74 -14.33
CA HIS A 363 -4.77 13.82 -14.25
C HIS A 363 -5.42 14.41 -15.50
N PHE A 364 -4.86 15.47 -16.06
CA PHE A 364 -5.33 16.04 -17.31
C PHE A 364 -5.20 15.06 -18.49
N ALA A 365 -4.10 14.32 -18.56
CA ALA A 365 -3.92 13.31 -19.61
C ALA A 365 -4.95 12.18 -19.47
N ILE A 366 -5.24 11.73 -18.22
CA ILE A 366 -6.31 10.76 -17.94
C ILE A 366 -7.65 11.33 -18.37
N GLN A 367 -7.99 12.55 -17.97
CA GLN A 367 -9.24 13.21 -18.31
C GLN A 367 -9.44 13.30 -19.84
N ILE A 368 -8.40 13.68 -20.58
CA ILE A 368 -8.46 13.71 -22.06
C ILE A 368 -8.78 12.32 -22.63
N LEU A 369 -8.13 11.28 -22.11
CA LEU A 369 -8.35 9.91 -22.58
C LEU A 369 -9.71 9.35 -22.17
N GLU A 370 -10.29 9.80 -21.06
CA GLU A 370 -11.62 9.38 -20.59
C GLU A 370 -12.74 10.08 -21.34
N GLU A 371 -12.64 11.40 -21.52
CA GLU A 371 -13.68 12.21 -22.13
C GLU A 371 -13.64 12.16 -23.66
N CYS A 372 -12.44 12.07 -24.25
CA CYS A 372 -12.27 12.10 -25.72
C CYS A 372 -12.07 10.68 -26.27
N SER A 373 -13.16 10.04 -26.69
CA SER A 373 -13.13 8.68 -27.26
C SER A 373 -12.18 8.54 -28.43
N ASP A 374 -12.08 9.55 -29.31
CA ASP A 374 -11.22 9.51 -30.47
C ASP A 374 -9.73 9.48 -30.11
N VAL A 375 -9.32 10.27 -29.12
CA VAL A 375 -7.94 10.27 -28.62
C VAL A 375 -7.62 8.94 -27.98
N ARG A 376 -8.51 8.42 -27.13
CA ARG A 376 -8.36 7.09 -26.51
C ARG A 376 -8.24 6.00 -27.58
N GLN A 377 -9.12 5.98 -28.55
CA GLN A 377 -9.11 4.98 -29.62
C GLN A 377 -7.86 5.09 -30.50
N PHE A 378 -7.37 6.31 -30.76
CA PHE A 378 -6.10 6.52 -31.45
C PHE A 378 -4.95 5.79 -30.74
N TYR A 379 -4.79 5.94 -29.43
CA TYR A 379 -3.70 5.27 -28.69
C TYR A 379 -3.91 3.76 -28.58
N ARG A 380 -5.14 3.28 -28.34
CA ARG A 380 -5.47 1.86 -28.31
C ARG A 380 -5.18 1.13 -29.62
N ASN A 381 -5.41 1.80 -30.74
CA ASN A 381 -5.11 1.27 -32.07
C ASN A 381 -3.63 1.41 -32.44
N LYS A 382 -2.96 2.44 -31.91
CA LYS A 382 -1.54 2.67 -32.14
C LYS A 382 -0.70 1.58 -31.50
N TYR A 383 -0.99 1.22 -30.23
CA TYR A 383 -0.12 0.34 -29.47
C TYR A 383 -0.46 -1.14 -29.68
N HIS A 384 0.49 -1.84 -30.32
CA HIS A 384 0.48 -3.30 -30.41
C HIS A 384 0.65 -3.90 -29.00
N GLU A 385 1.54 -3.34 -28.21
CA GLU A 385 1.75 -3.75 -26.80
C GLU A 385 2.06 -2.56 -25.89
N VAL A 386 1.54 -2.64 -24.65
CA VAL A 386 1.76 -1.70 -23.56
C VAL A 386 2.63 -2.39 -22.51
N MET A 387 3.90 -2.01 -22.45
CA MET A 387 4.93 -2.66 -21.62
C MET A 387 5.29 -1.79 -20.43
N VAL A 388 5.43 -2.40 -19.26
CA VAL A 388 5.79 -1.71 -18.01
C VAL A 388 6.87 -2.47 -17.27
N ASP A 389 7.97 -1.78 -16.98
CA ASP A 389 9.05 -2.26 -16.12
C ASP A 389 8.83 -1.78 -14.67
N GLU A 390 9.31 -2.56 -13.69
CA GLU A 390 9.15 -2.30 -12.25
C GLU A 390 7.67 -2.04 -11.86
N TYR A 391 6.79 -2.90 -12.35
CA TYR A 391 5.33 -2.74 -12.19
C TYR A 391 4.88 -2.70 -10.72
N GLN A 392 5.64 -3.28 -9.78
CA GLN A 392 5.36 -3.20 -8.34
C GLN A 392 5.45 -1.77 -7.76
N ASP A 393 6.06 -0.83 -8.49
CA ASP A 393 6.18 0.57 -8.08
C ASP A 393 5.15 1.49 -8.75
N THR A 394 4.11 0.91 -9.34
CA THR A 394 3.01 1.62 -10.00
C THR A 394 2.02 2.17 -8.96
N ASN A 395 1.48 3.36 -9.18
CA ASN A 395 0.37 3.94 -8.42
C ASN A 395 -0.95 3.87 -9.21
N HIS A 396 -2.07 4.20 -8.56
CA HIS A 396 -3.40 4.14 -9.19
C HIS A 396 -3.56 5.07 -10.39
N THR A 397 -2.93 6.24 -10.38
CA THR A 397 -2.92 7.17 -11.53
C THR A 397 -2.25 6.53 -12.75
N GLN A 398 -1.07 5.91 -12.54
CA GLN A 398 -0.33 5.23 -13.61
C GLN A 398 -1.07 3.98 -14.09
N GLU A 399 -1.63 3.20 -13.18
CA GLU A 399 -2.46 2.03 -13.56
C GLU A 399 -3.65 2.45 -14.42
N ARG A 400 -4.35 3.52 -14.05
CA ARG A 400 -5.46 4.05 -14.84
C ARG A 400 -5.02 4.48 -16.22
N MET A 401 -3.86 5.13 -16.35
CA MET A 401 -3.28 5.50 -17.64
C MET A 401 -3.04 4.26 -18.51
N LEU A 402 -2.43 3.21 -17.95
CA LEU A 402 -2.17 1.94 -18.66
C LEU A 402 -3.48 1.28 -19.14
N GLU A 403 -4.54 1.34 -18.34
CA GLU A 403 -5.87 0.86 -18.73
C GLU A 403 -6.44 1.59 -19.94
N LEU A 404 -6.30 2.91 -19.93
CA LEU A 404 -6.82 3.74 -21.02
C LEU A 404 -6.06 3.54 -22.34
N LEU A 405 -4.75 3.24 -22.27
CA LEU A 405 -3.90 2.98 -23.42
C LEU A 405 -4.05 1.56 -23.97
N SER A 406 -4.42 0.60 -23.12
CA SER A 406 -4.55 -0.80 -23.48
C SER A 406 -5.87 -1.10 -24.19
N ASN A 407 -5.85 -2.09 -25.08
CA ASN A 407 -7.06 -2.63 -25.72
C ASN A 407 -7.75 -3.73 -24.88
N GLY A 408 -7.26 -4.01 -23.67
CA GLY A 408 -7.78 -5.02 -22.77
C GLY A 408 -7.00 -6.36 -22.76
N GLY A 409 -6.14 -6.62 -23.74
CA GLY A 409 -5.40 -7.88 -23.87
C GLY A 409 -3.96 -7.74 -24.36
N ASN A 410 -3.37 -6.55 -24.30
CA ASN A 410 -2.06 -6.27 -24.86
C ASN A 410 -1.07 -5.66 -23.83
N ARG A 411 -1.24 -5.95 -22.55
CA ARG A 411 -0.30 -5.50 -21.53
C ARG A 411 0.78 -6.52 -21.26
N PHE A 412 2.01 -6.06 -21.11
CA PHE A 412 3.15 -6.83 -20.64
C PHE A 412 3.78 -6.13 -19.44
N MET A 413 3.57 -6.67 -18.26
CA MET A 413 3.97 -6.07 -16.98
C MET A 413 5.06 -6.93 -16.36
N VAL A 414 6.18 -6.31 -15.99
CA VAL A 414 7.33 -7.01 -15.37
C VAL A 414 7.62 -6.37 -14.02
N GLY A 415 7.79 -7.17 -12.98
CA GLY A 415 8.10 -6.66 -11.66
C GLY A 415 8.44 -7.73 -10.64
N ASP A 416 8.76 -7.28 -9.44
CA ASP A 416 8.99 -8.11 -8.26
C ASP A 416 8.38 -7.41 -7.04
N ILE A 417 7.28 -7.93 -6.53
CA ILE A 417 6.58 -7.34 -5.38
C ILE A 417 7.50 -7.19 -4.16
N LYS A 418 8.48 -8.09 -3.98
CA LYS A 418 9.47 -8.03 -2.89
C LYS A 418 10.43 -6.83 -3.00
N GLN A 419 10.54 -6.22 -4.18
CA GLN A 419 11.37 -5.05 -4.45
C GLN A 419 10.59 -3.75 -4.39
N SER A 420 9.32 -3.76 -3.98
CA SER A 420 8.54 -2.53 -3.79
C SER A 420 9.06 -1.75 -2.59
N ILE A 421 9.75 -0.64 -2.87
CA ILE A 421 10.34 0.25 -1.86
C ILE A 421 9.88 1.71 -2.01
N TYR A 422 8.96 1.98 -2.93
CA TYR A 422 8.51 3.33 -3.28
C TYR A 422 7.13 3.71 -2.73
N ARG A 423 6.65 3.04 -1.69
CA ARG A 423 5.39 3.39 -1.01
C ARG A 423 5.38 4.86 -0.54
N PHE A 424 6.53 5.41 -0.13
CA PHE A 424 6.68 6.84 0.20
C PHE A 424 6.48 7.78 -1.00
N ARG A 425 6.50 7.25 -2.23
CA ARG A 425 6.11 7.94 -3.47
C ARG A 425 4.72 7.54 -3.94
N GLN A 426 3.90 7.02 -3.04
CA GLN A 426 2.53 6.58 -3.32
C GLN A 426 2.42 5.39 -4.28
N ALA A 427 3.50 4.62 -4.47
CA ALA A 427 3.41 3.33 -5.13
C ALA A 427 2.54 2.38 -4.30
N ASP A 428 1.67 1.62 -4.96
CA ASP A 428 0.79 0.65 -4.31
C ASP A 428 1.07 -0.78 -4.78
N PRO A 429 1.82 -1.56 -3.99
CA PRO A 429 2.13 -2.96 -4.33
C PRO A 429 0.90 -3.85 -4.47
N GLN A 430 -0.24 -3.46 -3.90
CA GLN A 430 -1.48 -4.22 -4.01
C GLN A 430 -1.95 -4.32 -5.47
N ILE A 431 -1.70 -3.31 -6.30
CA ILE A 431 -1.99 -3.35 -7.75
C ILE A 431 -1.32 -4.55 -8.41
N PHE A 432 -0.05 -4.82 -8.05
CA PHE A 432 0.68 -6.00 -8.54
C PHE A 432 0.10 -7.29 -7.95
N ASN A 433 -0.12 -7.32 -6.64
CA ASN A 433 -0.56 -8.51 -5.90
C ASN A 433 -1.97 -8.99 -6.34
N GLU A 434 -2.89 -8.06 -6.54
CA GLU A 434 -4.23 -8.36 -7.06
C GLU A 434 -4.17 -9.01 -8.44
N LYS A 435 -3.37 -8.47 -9.37
CA LYS A 435 -3.17 -9.07 -10.69
C LYS A 435 -2.45 -10.41 -10.62
N PHE A 436 -1.48 -10.55 -9.72
CA PHE A 436 -0.79 -11.81 -9.48
C PHE A 436 -1.78 -12.91 -9.05
N LYS A 437 -2.58 -12.63 -8.02
CA LYS A 437 -3.62 -13.54 -7.52
C LYS A 437 -4.69 -13.83 -8.59
N LEU A 438 -5.12 -12.81 -9.32
CA LEU A 438 -6.11 -12.94 -10.40
C LEU A 438 -5.60 -13.85 -11.53
N TYR A 439 -4.40 -13.59 -12.07
CA TYR A 439 -3.86 -14.37 -13.20
C TYR A 439 -3.39 -15.77 -12.78
N GLN A 440 -3.11 -15.97 -11.49
CA GLN A 440 -2.85 -17.29 -10.92
C GLN A 440 -4.13 -18.12 -10.85
N SER A 441 -5.26 -17.52 -10.48
CA SER A 441 -6.55 -18.20 -10.30
C SER A 441 -7.35 -18.34 -11.60
N ASP A 442 -7.26 -17.38 -12.52
CA ASP A 442 -8.03 -17.32 -13.77
C ASP A 442 -7.17 -16.92 -14.96
N SER A 443 -6.75 -17.91 -15.73
CA SER A 443 -5.94 -17.73 -16.93
C SER A 443 -6.67 -17.03 -18.10
N GLN A 444 -7.98 -16.82 -18.02
CA GLN A 444 -8.72 -16.06 -19.03
C GLN A 444 -8.56 -14.54 -18.83
N GLN A 445 -8.29 -14.10 -17.61
CA GLN A 445 -8.05 -12.69 -17.28
C GLN A 445 -6.64 -12.22 -17.66
N GLY A 446 -5.70 -13.16 -17.69
CA GLY A 446 -4.32 -12.90 -18.06
C GLY A 446 -3.40 -14.06 -17.75
N LYS A 447 -2.15 -13.96 -18.17
CA LYS A 447 -1.12 -14.98 -17.98
C LYS A 447 -0.12 -14.55 -16.94
N LEU A 448 0.05 -15.36 -15.89
CA LEU A 448 1.14 -15.22 -14.94
C LEU A 448 2.34 -16.07 -15.37
N ILE A 449 3.51 -15.46 -15.42
CA ILE A 449 4.79 -16.15 -15.67
C ILE A 449 5.73 -15.81 -14.52
N VAL A 450 6.25 -16.82 -13.81
CA VAL A 450 7.14 -16.63 -12.68
C VAL A 450 8.56 -17.03 -13.11
N LEU A 451 9.50 -16.08 -13.08
CA LEU A 451 10.93 -16.34 -13.35
C LEU A 451 11.63 -16.70 -12.04
N LYS A 452 11.94 -17.97 -11.87
CA LYS A 452 12.46 -18.52 -10.61
C LYS A 452 14.00 -18.54 -10.57
N GLU A 453 14.67 -18.63 -11.72
CA GLU A 453 16.12 -18.81 -11.76
C GLU A 453 16.86 -17.48 -11.59
N ASN A 454 17.89 -17.47 -10.73
CA ASN A 454 18.75 -16.31 -10.52
C ASN A 454 20.08 -16.50 -11.25
N PHE A 455 20.42 -15.56 -12.14
CA PHE A 455 21.65 -15.56 -12.95
C PHE A 455 22.71 -14.57 -12.45
N ARG A 456 22.47 -13.92 -11.30
CA ARG A 456 23.32 -12.83 -10.79
C ARG A 456 24.11 -13.22 -9.55
N SER A 457 23.50 -13.95 -8.63
CA SER A 457 24.03 -14.20 -7.28
C SER A 457 24.44 -15.66 -7.11
N HIS A 458 25.47 -15.91 -6.28
CA HIS A 458 25.84 -17.26 -5.86
C HIS A 458 24.77 -17.86 -4.94
N LEU A 459 24.67 -19.21 -4.95
CA LEU A 459 23.66 -19.97 -4.24
C LEU A 459 23.66 -19.67 -2.73
N GLU A 460 24.83 -19.58 -2.11
CA GLU A 460 24.95 -19.33 -0.67
C GLU A 460 24.37 -17.98 -0.24
N VAL A 461 24.45 -16.96 -1.11
CA VAL A 461 23.83 -15.65 -0.86
C VAL A 461 22.31 -15.75 -0.91
N LEU A 462 21.80 -16.51 -1.88
CA LEU A 462 20.35 -16.71 -2.03
C LEU A 462 19.79 -17.52 -0.84
N GLU A 463 20.46 -18.59 -0.45
CA GLU A 463 20.06 -19.43 0.69
C GLU A 463 20.01 -18.63 1.99
N ALA A 464 21.07 -17.84 2.27
CA ALA A 464 21.11 -16.97 3.45
C ALA A 464 20.01 -15.93 3.44
N THR A 465 19.73 -15.31 2.27
CA THR A 465 18.66 -14.33 2.10
C THR A 465 17.29 -15.00 2.31
N ASN A 466 17.05 -16.15 1.68
CA ASN A 466 15.81 -16.88 1.81
C ASN A 466 15.54 -17.34 3.25
N ASP A 467 16.56 -17.77 3.99
CA ASP A 467 16.41 -18.17 5.42
C ASP A 467 15.94 -17.01 6.30
N VAL A 468 16.42 -15.80 6.02
CA VAL A 468 15.98 -14.60 6.74
C VAL A 468 14.54 -14.24 6.37
N PHE A 469 14.21 -14.15 5.07
CA PHE A 469 12.90 -13.67 4.65
C PHE A 469 11.77 -14.68 4.89
N LYS A 470 12.02 -15.98 4.88
CA LYS A 470 11.06 -17.00 5.32
C LYS A 470 10.59 -16.82 6.77
N ARG A 471 11.39 -16.14 7.60
CA ARG A 471 11.07 -15.89 9.01
C ARG A 471 10.47 -14.51 9.27
N LEU A 472 10.65 -13.57 8.33
CA LEU A 472 10.26 -12.18 8.50
C LEU A 472 9.07 -11.76 7.64
N MET A 473 8.79 -12.48 6.54
CA MET A 473 7.73 -12.09 5.59
C MET A 473 6.61 -13.12 5.60
N ASP A 474 5.46 -12.67 6.04
CA ASP A 474 4.16 -13.32 5.95
C ASP A 474 3.12 -12.34 5.36
N GLU A 475 1.88 -12.77 5.20
CA GLU A 475 0.81 -11.90 4.69
C GLU A 475 0.51 -10.71 5.60
N GLU A 476 0.72 -10.82 6.93
CA GLU A 476 0.44 -9.74 7.88
C GLU A 476 1.51 -8.65 7.88
N VAL A 477 2.79 -9.03 7.82
CA VAL A 477 3.93 -8.11 7.92
C VAL A 477 4.46 -7.70 6.55
N GLY A 478 4.59 -8.67 5.62
CA GLY A 478 5.18 -8.48 4.30
C GLY A 478 4.15 -8.35 3.17
N GLU A 479 2.85 -8.47 3.46
CA GLU A 479 1.75 -8.48 2.50
C GLU A 479 1.82 -9.61 1.46
N ILE A 480 2.79 -10.53 1.62
CA ILE A 480 2.97 -11.75 0.83
C ILE A 480 3.56 -12.86 1.67
N ASP A 481 3.14 -14.09 1.40
CA ASP A 481 3.80 -15.29 1.93
C ASP A 481 5.10 -15.56 1.16
N TYR A 482 6.23 -15.48 1.85
CA TYR A 482 7.52 -15.79 1.25
C TYR A 482 7.72 -17.30 1.12
N ASN A 483 7.29 -17.86 -0.01
CA ASN A 483 7.31 -19.29 -0.30
C ASN A 483 8.04 -19.61 -1.63
N GLU A 484 8.04 -20.86 -2.05
CA GLU A 484 8.73 -21.34 -3.25
C GLU A 484 8.30 -20.66 -4.58
N THR A 485 7.20 -19.89 -4.58
CA THR A 485 6.80 -19.11 -5.75
C THR A 485 7.45 -17.73 -5.76
N HIS A 486 8.11 -17.33 -4.67
CA HIS A 486 8.66 -15.99 -4.48
C HIS A 486 10.18 -15.93 -4.34
N TYR A 487 10.90 -17.06 -4.16
CA TYR A 487 12.37 -17.06 -4.06
C TYR A 487 13.11 -17.71 -5.23
#